data_a49a72182211e489c63d3b6e36c15d8c
#
_entry.id   a49a72182211e489c63d3b6e36c15d8c
#
_cell.length_a   1.000
_cell.length_b   1.000
_cell.length_c   1.000
_cell.angle_alpha   90.00
_cell.angle_beta   90.00
_cell.angle_gamma   90.00
#
_symmetry.space_group_name_H-M   'P 1'
#
loop_
_entity.id
_entity.type
_entity.pdbx_description
1 polymer ?
#
loop_
_entity_poly.entity_id
_entity_poly.type
_entity_poly.pdbx_seq_one_letter_code
_entity_poly.pdbx_strand_id
1 'polypeptide(L)'
;AVHAGAKLYFRAPDGTQTKLCADMNEAFSQSFTMKGVLYLMDGKTYRAVRKSSKNTAWEAVSVSGTAYVPTTTISAAPTGGGTSYEAVNLLTPKRINTFIGDGTATQFKVDATDLDATAVTAEVNGSAVTVSAVNRSTGLVTLAAAPANGNGLANVSIAFAKTVSGHADKINKCRFAGLYGGKNDTRVFLSGNPDEPDCDWQSGLYDPTYFPD
;
A
#
# COMPACT_ATOMS: atom_id res chain seq x y z
N ALA A 1 -12.00 2.15 20.99
CA ALA A 1 -10.94 1.17 21.26
C ALA A 1 -10.24 1.51 22.57
N VAL A 2 -9.65 0.52 23.22
CA VAL A 2 -8.88 0.67 24.47
C VAL A 2 -7.52 0.00 24.25
N HIS A 3 -6.46 0.78 24.35
CA HIS A 3 -5.07 0.30 24.31
C HIS A 3 -4.58 0.09 25.75
N ALA A 4 -4.14 -1.12 26.08
CA ALA A 4 -3.66 -1.49 27.44
C ALA A 4 -2.48 -2.46 27.33
N GLY A 5 -1.29 -2.00 27.69
CA GLY A 5 -0.03 -2.71 27.46
C GLY A 5 0.14 -3.05 25.99
N ALA A 6 0.57 -4.27 25.66
CA ALA A 6 0.71 -4.73 24.28
C ALA A 6 -0.62 -5.10 23.59
N LYS A 7 -1.78 -4.78 24.17
CA LYS A 7 -3.08 -5.27 23.70
C LYS A 7 -4.01 -4.13 23.31
N LEU A 8 -4.78 -4.35 22.24
CA LEU A 8 -5.86 -3.47 21.83
C LEU A 8 -7.20 -4.20 21.97
N TYR A 9 -8.19 -3.52 22.55
CA TYR A 9 -9.52 -4.05 22.76
C TYR A 9 -10.58 -3.16 22.10
N PHE A 10 -11.64 -3.77 21.63
CA PHE A 10 -12.92 -3.12 21.42
C PHE A 10 -13.74 -3.24 22.72
N ARG A 11 -14.28 -2.14 23.21
CA ARG A 11 -15.22 -2.13 24.33
C ARG A 11 -16.59 -1.70 23.83
N ALA A 12 -17.55 -2.59 23.98
CA ALA A 12 -18.95 -2.33 23.64
C ALA A 12 -19.63 -1.44 24.69
N PRO A 13 -20.78 -0.82 24.37
CA PRO A 13 -21.52 0.03 25.33
C PRO A 13 -21.96 -0.71 26.60
N ASP A 14 -22.22 -2.00 26.53
CA ASP A 14 -22.54 -2.87 27.69
C ASP A 14 -21.34 -3.21 28.57
N GLY A 15 -20.15 -2.73 28.23
CA GLY A 15 -18.91 -2.99 28.93
C GLY A 15 -18.14 -4.22 28.47
N THR A 16 -18.72 -5.05 27.62
CA THR A 16 -18.05 -6.23 27.06
C THR A 16 -16.80 -5.83 26.29
N GLN A 17 -15.71 -6.56 26.53
CA GLN A 17 -14.42 -6.30 25.87
C GLN A 17 -14.04 -7.46 24.95
N THR A 18 -13.69 -7.13 23.71
CA THR A 18 -13.16 -8.09 22.73
C THR A 18 -11.73 -7.70 22.38
N LYS A 19 -10.78 -8.61 22.56
CA LYS A 19 -9.39 -8.39 22.17
C LYS A 19 -9.27 -8.37 20.65
N LEU A 20 -8.68 -7.31 20.09
CA LEU A 20 -8.48 -7.13 18.66
C LEU A 20 -7.07 -7.58 18.22
N CYS A 21 -6.04 -7.24 19.01
CA CYS A 21 -4.65 -7.68 18.76
C CYS A 21 -3.85 -7.68 20.07
N ALA A 22 -2.62 -8.23 20.03
CA ALA A 22 -1.75 -8.39 21.20
C ALA A 22 -0.27 -8.07 20.91
N ASP A 23 -0.01 -7.29 19.86
CA ASP A 23 1.33 -6.94 19.37
C ASP A 23 1.54 -5.43 19.24
N MET A 24 0.77 -4.64 20.02
CA MET A 24 0.99 -3.21 20.19
C MET A 24 2.29 -2.92 20.94
N ASN A 25 2.82 -1.72 20.76
CA ASN A 25 3.89 -1.21 21.62
C ASN A 25 3.32 -0.86 23.00
N GLU A 26 4.03 -1.21 24.08
CA GLU A 26 3.65 -0.83 25.46
C GLU A 26 4.01 0.64 25.74
N ALA A 27 3.48 1.54 24.94
CA ALA A 27 3.72 2.97 24.98
C ALA A 27 2.42 3.75 24.71
N PHE A 28 2.49 5.05 24.83
CA PHE A 28 1.38 5.91 24.42
C PHE A 28 1.05 5.69 22.93
N SER A 29 -0.23 5.61 22.62
CA SER A 29 -0.73 5.57 21.24
C SER A 29 -1.56 6.81 20.94
N GLN A 30 -1.43 7.31 19.72
CA GLN A 30 -2.28 8.36 19.19
C GLN A 30 -3.22 7.79 18.14
N SER A 31 -4.38 8.41 17.99
CA SER A 31 -5.39 7.97 17.03
C SER A 31 -6.07 9.13 16.34
N PHE A 32 -6.58 8.87 15.15
CA PHE A 32 -7.46 9.76 14.41
C PHE A 32 -8.51 8.94 13.66
N THR A 33 -9.56 9.59 13.20
CA THR A 33 -10.62 8.93 12.42
C THR A 33 -10.71 9.54 11.03
N MET A 34 -10.72 8.71 9.99
CA MET A 34 -10.95 9.12 8.62
C MET A 34 -11.82 8.10 7.89
N LYS A 35 -12.81 8.57 7.12
CA LYS A 35 -13.76 7.71 6.38
C LYS A 35 -14.42 6.62 7.26
N GLY A 36 -14.71 6.93 8.52
CA GLY A 36 -15.35 5.98 9.45
C GLY A 36 -14.43 4.88 9.99
N VAL A 37 -13.14 4.93 9.70
CA VAL A 37 -12.11 4.02 10.22
C VAL A 37 -11.29 4.74 11.28
N LEU A 38 -11.05 4.09 12.42
CA LEU A 38 -10.15 4.57 13.45
C LEU A 38 -8.73 4.08 13.14
N TYR A 39 -7.79 5.00 12.99
CA TYR A 39 -6.36 4.72 12.81
C TYR A 39 -5.62 4.93 14.12
N LEU A 40 -4.72 4.02 14.44
CA LEU A 40 -3.88 4.07 15.64
C LEU A 40 -2.40 3.92 15.27
N MET A 41 -1.56 4.67 15.98
CA MET A 41 -0.11 4.56 15.95
C MET A 41 0.46 4.56 17.37
N ASP A 42 1.47 3.73 17.59
CA ASP A 42 2.10 3.50 18.88
C ASP A 42 3.64 3.61 18.83
N GLY A 43 4.20 4.10 17.72
CA GLY A 43 5.64 4.19 17.48
C GLY A 43 6.29 2.87 17.05
N LYS A 44 5.49 1.84 16.77
CA LYS A 44 5.93 0.53 16.26
C LYS A 44 4.99 0.01 15.17
N THR A 45 3.69 0.30 15.28
CA THR A 45 2.67 -0.21 14.38
C THR A 45 1.72 0.91 13.95
N TYR A 46 1.29 0.87 12.70
CA TYR A 46 0.20 1.69 12.18
C TYR A 46 -0.97 0.78 11.85
N ARG A 47 -2.09 0.95 12.56
CA ARG A 47 -3.25 0.04 12.51
C ARG A 47 -4.53 0.77 12.17
N ALA A 48 -5.43 0.04 11.51
CA ALA A 48 -6.80 0.43 11.27
C ALA A 48 -7.74 -0.45 12.08
N VAL A 49 -8.64 0.17 12.86
CA VAL A 49 -9.73 -0.50 13.58
C VAL A 49 -11.02 -0.23 12.83
N ARG A 50 -11.63 -1.29 12.34
CA ARG A 50 -12.79 -1.22 11.46
C ARG A 50 -13.69 -2.44 11.62
N LYS A 51 -14.85 -2.41 11.02
CA LYS A 51 -15.67 -3.61 10.83
C LYS A 51 -15.01 -4.54 9.80
N SER A 52 -15.04 -5.83 10.06
CA SER A 52 -14.60 -6.84 9.08
C SER A 52 -15.38 -6.72 7.77
N SER A 53 -14.84 -7.30 6.68
CA SER A 53 -15.49 -7.28 5.36
C SER A 53 -16.90 -7.86 5.36
N LYS A 54 -17.18 -8.78 6.29
CA LYS A 54 -18.52 -9.35 6.51
C LYS A 54 -19.39 -8.53 7.46
N ASN A 55 -18.91 -7.39 7.96
CA ASN A 55 -19.57 -6.52 8.94
C ASN A 55 -20.03 -7.22 10.24
N THR A 56 -19.40 -8.35 10.59
CA THR A 56 -19.79 -9.21 11.71
C THR A 56 -19.00 -8.95 12.99
N ALA A 57 -17.76 -8.47 12.87
CA ALA A 57 -16.88 -8.25 14.01
C ALA A 57 -16.00 -7.01 13.82
N TRP A 58 -15.51 -6.45 14.91
CA TRP A 58 -14.46 -5.45 14.88
C TRP A 58 -13.11 -6.14 14.71
N GLU A 59 -12.22 -5.56 13.92
CA GLU A 59 -10.87 -6.04 13.68
C GLU A 59 -9.86 -4.89 13.79
N ALA A 60 -8.64 -5.20 14.20
CA ALA A 60 -7.49 -4.33 14.11
C ALA A 60 -6.50 -4.96 13.11
N VAL A 61 -6.30 -4.30 11.98
CA VAL A 61 -5.43 -4.76 10.91
C VAL A 61 -4.25 -3.80 10.73
N SER A 62 -3.08 -4.33 10.33
CA SER A 62 -1.99 -3.46 9.88
C SER A 62 -2.42 -2.70 8.63
N VAL A 63 -2.20 -1.39 8.61
CA VAL A 63 -2.50 -0.56 7.43
C VAL A 63 -1.67 -1.03 6.22
N SER A 64 -0.44 -1.47 6.43
CA SER A 64 0.42 -2.02 5.36
C SER A 64 -0.23 -3.18 4.60
N GLY A 65 -1.04 -4.01 5.28
CA GLY A 65 -1.75 -5.13 4.65
C GLY A 65 -2.88 -4.71 3.69
N THR A 66 -3.39 -3.48 3.85
CA THR A 66 -4.49 -2.90 3.05
C THR A 66 -4.11 -1.58 2.42
N ALA A 67 -2.81 -1.30 2.37
CA ALA A 67 -2.27 -0.06 1.82
C ALA A 67 -2.61 0.08 0.33
N TYR A 68 -2.81 1.31 -0.10
CA TYR A 68 -3.00 1.65 -1.50
C TYR A 68 -1.80 1.18 -2.33
N VAL A 69 -2.08 0.53 -3.45
CA VAL A 69 -1.05 0.06 -4.39
C VAL A 69 -0.94 1.07 -5.53
N PRO A 70 0.16 1.85 -5.60
CA PRO A 70 0.30 2.91 -6.60
C PRO A 70 0.58 2.35 -7.99
N THR A 71 0.12 3.07 -9.01
CA THR A 71 0.55 2.89 -10.38
C THR A 71 1.79 3.76 -10.62
N THR A 72 2.97 3.17 -10.54
CA THR A 72 4.23 3.94 -10.58
C THR A 72 4.63 4.34 -11.99
N THR A 73 4.28 3.53 -12.99
CA THR A 73 4.60 3.81 -14.40
C THR A 73 3.38 3.55 -15.28
N ILE A 74 3.10 4.47 -16.19
CA ILE A 74 2.02 4.35 -17.16
C ILE A 74 2.53 4.35 -18.59
N SER A 75 1.78 3.67 -19.47
CA SER A 75 1.99 3.66 -20.93
C SER A 75 3.40 3.27 -21.36
N ALA A 76 4.03 2.34 -20.64
CA ALA A 76 5.34 1.80 -21.02
C ALA A 76 5.24 0.94 -22.30
N ALA A 77 6.32 0.90 -23.07
CA ALA A 77 6.49 -0.12 -24.11
C ALA A 77 6.81 -1.49 -23.45
N PRO A 78 6.65 -2.63 -24.15
CA PRO A 78 7.05 -3.93 -23.62
C PRO A 78 8.52 -3.97 -23.15
N THR A 79 9.40 -3.22 -23.78
CA THR A 79 10.82 -3.10 -23.43
C THR A 79 11.10 -2.23 -22.20
N GLY A 80 10.05 -1.62 -21.61
CA GLY A 80 10.15 -0.71 -20.48
C GLY A 80 10.02 0.77 -20.88
N GLY A 81 10.43 1.66 -19.98
CA GLY A 81 10.21 3.10 -20.12
C GLY A 81 8.81 3.48 -19.64
N GLY A 82 8.14 4.36 -20.36
CA GLY A 82 6.83 4.91 -19.97
C GLY A 82 6.96 6.22 -19.20
N THR A 83 5.85 6.68 -18.65
CA THR A 83 5.77 7.93 -17.87
C THR A 83 5.63 7.59 -16.39
N SER A 84 6.47 8.19 -15.55
CA SER A 84 6.29 8.13 -14.10
C SER A 84 4.96 8.79 -13.72
N TYR A 85 4.18 8.16 -12.86
CA TYR A 85 2.83 8.62 -12.53
C TYR A 85 2.65 8.85 -11.04
N GLU A 86 2.60 7.79 -10.23
CA GLU A 86 2.49 7.90 -8.78
C GLU A 86 3.81 7.51 -8.11
N ALA A 87 4.14 8.16 -7.00
CA ALA A 87 5.26 7.76 -6.18
C ALA A 87 5.00 6.40 -5.50
N VAL A 88 6.05 5.68 -5.17
CA VAL A 88 5.92 4.44 -4.39
C VAL A 88 5.29 4.72 -3.03
N ASN A 89 4.51 3.78 -2.52
CA ASN A 89 3.90 3.91 -1.21
C ASN A 89 4.83 3.34 -0.14
N LEU A 90 5.21 4.14 0.84
CA LEU A 90 6.06 3.72 1.96
C LEU A 90 5.49 2.53 2.74
N LEU A 91 4.15 2.40 2.79
CA LEU A 91 3.47 1.34 3.56
C LEU A 91 3.47 -0.04 2.88
N THR A 92 3.71 -0.12 1.58
CA THR A 92 3.63 -1.39 0.83
C THR A 92 4.71 -1.48 -0.24
N PRO A 93 5.33 -2.65 -0.44
CA PRO A 93 6.25 -2.87 -1.56
C PRO A 93 5.53 -3.03 -2.90
N LYS A 94 4.20 -3.17 -2.89
CA LYS A 94 3.41 -3.42 -4.10
C LYS A 94 3.30 -2.19 -4.95
N ARG A 95 3.35 -2.40 -6.27
CA ARG A 95 3.14 -1.36 -7.28
C ARG A 95 2.62 -1.95 -8.58
N ILE A 96 2.11 -1.09 -9.44
CA ILE A 96 1.55 -1.44 -10.73
C ILE A 96 2.28 -0.66 -11.82
N ASN A 97 2.59 -1.33 -12.93
CA ASN A 97 2.97 -0.68 -14.17
C ASN A 97 1.96 -0.99 -15.26
N THR A 98 1.65 -0.03 -16.11
CA THR A 98 0.81 -0.24 -17.28
C THR A 98 1.60 -0.11 -18.56
N PHE A 99 1.22 -0.94 -19.56
CA PHE A 99 1.95 -1.06 -20.82
C PHE A 99 1.00 -0.97 -22.01
N ILE A 100 1.55 -0.52 -23.13
CA ILE A 100 0.89 -0.58 -24.44
C ILE A 100 1.36 -1.86 -25.12
N GLY A 101 0.50 -2.85 -25.26
CA GLY A 101 0.79 -4.06 -26.01
C GLY A 101 1.02 -3.73 -27.50
N ASP A 102 1.95 -4.41 -28.13
CA ASP A 102 2.30 -4.22 -29.56
C ASP A 102 1.69 -5.32 -30.46
N GLY A 103 0.99 -6.28 -29.86
CA GLY A 103 0.40 -7.42 -30.59
C GLY A 103 1.34 -8.62 -30.77
N THR A 104 2.60 -8.51 -30.39
CA THR A 104 3.63 -9.54 -30.63
C THR A 104 4.45 -9.89 -29.38
N ALA A 105 4.76 -8.91 -28.55
CA ALA A 105 5.57 -9.10 -27.36
C ALA A 105 4.81 -9.89 -26.29
N THR A 106 5.48 -10.90 -25.75
CA THR A 106 5.04 -11.62 -24.54
C THR A 106 5.80 -11.19 -23.29
N GLN A 107 6.90 -10.47 -23.43
CA GLN A 107 7.76 -10.03 -22.35
C GLN A 107 7.60 -8.53 -22.09
N PHE A 108 7.49 -8.18 -20.80
CA PHE A 108 7.27 -6.82 -20.34
C PHE A 108 8.27 -6.48 -19.25
N LYS A 109 8.97 -5.37 -19.41
CA LYS A 109 9.98 -4.89 -18.47
C LYS A 109 9.36 -3.89 -17.51
N VAL A 110 9.21 -4.28 -16.23
CA VAL A 110 8.72 -3.37 -15.17
C VAL A 110 9.80 -2.38 -14.72
N ASP A 111 9.39 -1.33 -14.01
CA ASP A 111 10.23 -0.21 -13.56
C ASP A 111 11.16 -0.54 -12.38
N ALA A 112 11.23 -1.78 -11.97
CA ALA A 112 12.08 -2.23 -10.88
C ALA A 112 12.85 -3.52 -11.23
N THR A 113 13.95 -3.74 -10.51
CA THR A 113 14.76 -4.95 -10.51
C THR A 113 14.78 -5.58 -9.12
N ASP A 114 15.28 -6.80 -9.01
CA ASP A 114 15.34 -7.57 -7.76
C ASP A 114 13.97 -7.61 -7.07
N LEU A 115 12.95 -8.05 -7.82
CA LEU A 115 11.57 -8.13 -7.36
C LEU A 115 11.43 -9.14 -6.23
N ASP A 116 10.52 -8.88 -5.31
CA ASP A 116 10.21 -9.79 -4.22
C ASP A 116 9.71 -11.16 -4.71
N ALA A 117 9.86 -12.19 -3.88
CA ALA A 117 9.40 -13.55 -4.20
C ALA A 117 7.87 -13.71 -4.25
N THR A 118 7.11 -12.66 -3.98
CA THR A 118 5.64 -12.64 -4.04
C THR A 118 5.12 -12.84 -5.46
N ALA A 119 3.86 -13.22 -5.57
CA ALA A 119 3.21 -13.42 -6.86
C ALA A 119 3.19 -12.12 -7.69
N VAL A 120 3.57 -12.24 -8.96
CA VAL A 120 3.37 -11.20 -9.97
C VAL A 120 2.10 -11.55 -10.72
N THR A 121 1.20 -10.60 -10.88
CA THR A 121 -0.06 -10.78 -11.60
C THR A 121 -0.13 -9.83 -12.79
N ALA A 122 -0.87 -10.24 -13.82
CA ALA A 122 -1.06 -9.41 -15.00
C ALA A 122 -2.53 -9.47 -15.44
N GLU A 123 -2.96 -8.35 -16.01
CA GLU A 123 -4.26 -8.19 -16.64
C GLU A 123 -4.11 -7.61 -18.03
N VAL A 124 -4.97 -8.04 -18.95
CA VAL A 124 -5.12 -7.46 -20.29
C VAL A 124 -6.54 -6.99 -20.45
N ASN A 125 -6.74 -5.70 -20.72
CA ASN A 125 -8.07 -5.07 -20.77
C ASN A 125 -8.90 -5.35 -19.50
N GLY A 126 -8.29 -5.36 -18.30
CA GLY A 126 -8.94 -5.64 -17.02
C GLY A 126 -9.25 -7.11 -16.76
N SER A 127 -8.87 -8.03 -17.66
CA SER A 127 -9.04 -9.47 -17.46
C SER A 127 -7.70 -10.11 -17.07
N ALA A 128 -7.72 -10.92 -16.00
CA ALA A 128 -6.54 -11.62 -15.52
C ALA A 128 -5.98 -12.58 -16.59
N VAL A 129 -4.66 -12.55 -16.77
CA VAL A 129 -3.94 -13.42 -17.71
C VAL A 129 -2.82 -14.17 -17.01
N THR A 130 -2.39 -15.29 -17.59
CA THR A 130 -1.35 -16.13 -17.03
C THR A 130 0.02 -15.51 -17.22
N VAL A 131 0.74 -15.28 -16.13
CA VAL A 131 2.17 -15.02 -16.10
C VAL A 131 2.90 -16.35 -16.17
N SER A 132 3.66 -16.59 -17.24
CA SER A 132 4.37 -17.86 -17.48
C SER A 132 5.76 -17.87 -16.86
N ALA A 133 6.43 -16.72 -16.77
CA ALA A 133 7.74 -16.61 -16.13
C ALA A 133 7.99 -15.21 -15.59
N VAL A 134 8.85 -15.10 -14.56
CA VAL A 134 9.32 -13.83 -14.00
C VAL A 134 10.82 -13.92 -13.76
N ASN A 135 11.57 -13.10 -14.45
CA ASN A 135 12.98 -12.88 -14.12
C ASN A 135 13.04 -11.73 -13.11
N ARG A 136 13.13 -12.07 -11.84
CA ARG A 136 13.07 -11.11 -10.72
C ARG A 136 14.27 -10.16 -10.71
N SER A 137 15.47 -10.67 -10.98
CA SER A 137 16.70 -9.86 -10.97
C SER A 137 16.68 -8.74 -12.04
N THR A 138 16.03 -8.99 -13.17
CA THR A 138 15.94 -8.01 -14.24
C THR A 138 14.60 -7.27 -14.28
N GLY A 139 13.56 -7.73 -13.60
CA GLY A 139 12.20 -7.20 -13.66
C GLY A 139 11.49 -7.52 -14.98
N LEU A 140 11.85 -8.64 -15.63
CA LEU A 140 11.20 -9.07 -16.87
C LEU A 140 10.07 -10.06 -16.56
N VAL A 141 8.87 -9.74 -16.98
CA VAL A 141 7.66 -10.54 -16.78
C VAL A 141 7.21 -11.10 -18.14
N THR A 142 7.01 -12.42 -18.21
CA THR A 142 6.57 -13.09 -19.43
C THR A 142 5.13 -13.56 -19.28
N LEU A 143 4.27 -13.17 -20.21
CA LEU A 143 2.89 -13.64 -20.32
C LEU A 143 2.81 -14.92 -21.16
N ALA A 144 1.80 -15.74 -20.94
CA ALA A 144 1.60 -16.97 -21.71
C ALA A 144 1.25 -16.73 -23.19
N ALA A 145 0.67 -15.57 -23.50
CA ALA A 145 0.34 -15.16 -24.86
C ALA A 145 0.58 -13.66 -25.05
N ALA A 146 0.86 -13.23 -26.25
CA ALA A 146 1.00 -11.83 -26.59
C ALA A 146 -0.35 -11.12 -26.48
N PRO A 147 -0.45 -10.00 -25.73
CA PRO A 147 -1.63 -9.15 -25.73
C PRO A 147 -1.87 -8.53 -27.11
N ALA A 148 -3.13 -8.26 -27.42
CA ALA A 148 -3.46 -7.51 -28.63
C ALA A 148 -2.78 -6.11 -28.60
N ASN A 149 -2.62 -5.52 -29.79
CA ASN A 149 -2.09 -4.17 -29.90
C ASN A 149 -3.03 -3.17 -29.20
N GLY A 150 -2.48 -2.36 -28.30
CA GLY A 150 -3.22 -1.35 -27.55
C GLY A 150 -3.53 -0.09 -28.35
N ASN A 151 -2.99 0.05 -29.58
CA ASN A 151 -3.20 1.20 -30.47
C ASN A 151 -2.92 2.55 -29.79
N GLY A 152 -1.84 2.61 -29.02
CA GLY A 152 -1.44 3.81 -28.28
C GLY A 152 -2.09 3.96 -26.90
N LEU A 153 -2.98 3.05 -26.50
CA LEU A 153 -3.58 3.01 -25.17
C LEU A 153 -3.02 1.86 -24.35
N ALA A 154 -2.77 2.12 -23.06
CA ALA A 154 -2.34 1.09 -22.14
C ALA A 154 -3.44 0.04 -21.95
N ASN A 155 -3.17 -1.19 -22.33
CA ASN A 155 -4.08 -2.31 -22.26
C ASN A 155 -3.54 -3.49 -21.44
N VAL A 156 -2.32 -3.39 -20.94
CA VAL A 156 -1.69 -4.38 -20.05
C VAL A 156 -1.38 -3.73 -18.72
N SER A 157 -1.71 -4.40 -17.62
CA SER A 157 -1.38 -4.00 -16.25
C SER A 157 -0.62 -5.13 -15.58
N ILE A 158 0.51 -4.82 -14.96
CA ILE A 158 1.33 -5.80 -14.22
C ILE A 158 1.52 -5.30 -12.79
N ALA A 159 1.08 -6.11 -11.81
CA ALA A 159 1.27 -5.85 -10.40
C ALA A 159 2.38 -6.74 -9.85
N PHE A 160 3.30 -6.15 -9.13
CA PHE A 160 4.47 -6.79 -8.55
C PHE A 160 4.85 -6.12 -7.22
N ALA A 161 5.83 -6.67 -6.52
CA ALA A 161 6.37 -6.07 -5.32
C ALA A 161 7.89 -5.92 -5.39
N LYS A 162 8.37 -4.81 -4.83
CA LYS A 162 9.79 -4.53 -4.58
C LYS A 162 9.92 -3.88 -3.22
N THR A 163 10.38 -4.67 -2.24
CA THR A 163 10.67 -4.16 -0.91
C THR A 163 11.90 -3.26 -0.93
N VAL A 164 11.76 -2.09 -0.32
CA VAL A 164 12.87 -1.21 0.03
C VAL A 164 12.98 -1.22 1.56
N SER A 165 14.16 -1.57 2.04
CA SER A 165 14.41 -1.67 3.49
C SER A 165 14.16 -0.32 4.17
N GLY A 166 13.45 -0.36 5.30
CA GLY A 166 13.16 0.83 6.10
C GLY A 166 11.94 1.66 5.65
N HIS A 167 11.40 1.48 4.44
CA HIS A 167 10.27 2.30 3.97
C HIS A 167 9.08 2.25 4.92
N ALA A 168 8.60 1.06 5.29
CA ALA A 168 7.46 0.94 6.20
C ALA A 168 7.75 1.48 7.60
N ASP A 169 9.00 1.44 8.04
CA ASP A 169 9.43 1.94 9.34
C ASP A 169 9.35 3.46 9.41
N LYS A 170 9.52 4.18 8.30
CA LYS A 170 9.32 5.63 8.24
C LYS A 170 7.95 6.02 8.79
N ILE A 171 6.93 5.23 8.46
CA ILE A 171 5.54 5.47 8.89
C ILE A 171 5.21 4.76 10.22
N ASN A 172 5.57 3.47 10.35
CA ASN A 172 5.18 2.67 11.51
C ASN A 172 5.80 3.17 12.83
N LYS A 173 6.97 3.80 12.78
CA LYS A 173 7.65 4.35 13.95
C LYS A 173 7.19 5.76 14.33
N CYS A 174 6.32 6.38 13.55
CA CYS A 174 5.71 7.67 13.90
C CYS A 174 4.86 7.56 15.16
N ARG A 175 4.84 8.62 15.95
CA ARG A 175 4.13 8.68 17.25
C ARG A 175 3.03 9.74 17.28
N PHE A 176 3.09 10.69 16.37
CA PHE A 176 2.15 11.82 16.32
C PHE A 176 1.42 11.84 14.99
N ALA A 177 0.14 12.20 15.04
CA ALA A 177 -0.69 12.38 13.86
C ALA A 177 -1.46 13.68 13.95
N GLY A 178 -1.52 14.39 12.85
CA GLY A 178 -2.38 15.56 12.68
C GLY A 178 -3.20 15.43 11.40
N LEU A 179 -4.46 15.83 11.45
CA LEU A 179 -5.27 16.01 10.26
C LEU A 179 -5.19 17.48 9.87
N TYR A 180 -4.80 17.76 8.64
CA TYR A 180 -4.71 19.10 8.12
C TYR A 180 -5.25 19.15 6.69
N GLY A 181 -5.87 20.28 6.38
CA GLY A 181 -6.47 20.55 5.09
C GLY A 181 -7.87 21.13 5.25
N GLY A 182 -8.40 21.65 4.18
CA GLY A 182 -9.73 22.21 4.14
C GLY A 182 -10.78 21.16 3.76
N LYS A 183 -11.95 21.62 3.37
CA LYS A 183 -13.06 20.78 2.94
C LYS A 183 -12.69 19.79 1.82
N ASN A 184 -11.72 20.13 0.98
CA ASN A 184 -11.37 19.38 -0.23
C ASN A 184 -9.92 18.85 -0.25
N ASP A 185 -9.14 19.03 0.81
CA ASP A 185 -7.72 18.64 0.85
C ASP A 185 -7.30 18.18 2.25
N THR A 186 -8.04 17.23 2.82
CA THR A 186 -7.65 16.66 4.11
C THR A 186 -6.63 15.56 3.93
N ARG A 187 -5.49 15.72 4.61
CA ARG A 187 -4.40 14.75 4.66
C ARG A 187 -4.05 14.42 6.09
N VAL A 188 -3.42 13.29 6.27
CA VAL A 188 -2.80 12.91 7.54
C VAL A 188 -1.33 13.29 7.49
N PHE A 189 -0.86 13.99 8.50
CA PHE A 189 0.55 14.24 8.74
C PHE A 189 1.01 13.38 9.91
N LEU A 190 2.08 12.64 9.71
CA LEU A 190 2.68 11.75 10.70
C LEU A 190 4.09 12.24 11.02
N SER A 191 4.45 12.23 12.31
CA SER A 191 5.76 12.69 12.78
C SER A 191 6.23 11.95 14.03
N GLY A 192 7.40 12.32 14.53
CA GLY A 192 7.97 11.78 15.76
C GLY A 192 8.54 10.37 15.58
N ASN A 193 9.02 10.04 14.40
CA ASN A 193 9.84 8.85 14.18
C ASN A 193 11.20 9.08 14.83
N PRO A 194 11.66 8.22 15.78
CA PRO A 194 12.93 8.42 16.48
C PRO A 194 14.16 8.28 15.57
N ASP A 195 14.05 7.59 14.44
CA ASP A 195 15.14 7.41 13.48
C ASP A 195 15.28 8.62 12.52
N GLU A 196 14.20 9.37 12.33
CA GLU A 196 14.13 10.56 11.47
C GLU A 196 13.31 11.66 12.19
N PRO A 197 13.83 12.24 13.28
CA PRO A 197 13.04 13.08 14.19
C PRO A 197 12.65 14.46 13.61
N ASP A 198 13.30 14.89 12.56
CA ASP A 198 13.09 16.15 11.83
C ASP A 198 12.23 15.97 10.56
N CYS A 199 11.69 14.76 10.34
CA CYS A 199 10.86 14.45 9.19
C CYS A 199 9.39 14.35 9.56
N ASP A 200 8.54 14.88 8.66
CA ASP A 200 7.09 14.70 8.64
C ASP A 200 6.68 14.01 7.34
N TRP A 201 5.75 13.09 7.44
CA TRP A 201 5.18 12.39 6.28
C TRP A 201 3.73 12.76 6.07
N GLN A 202 3.38 13.12 4.85
CA GLN A 202 1.99 13.42 4.49
C GLN A 202 1.35 12.27 3.70
N SER A 203 0.10 11.99 3.98
CA SER A 203 -0.67 11.00 3.23
C SER A 203 -1.11 11.54 1.86
N GLY A 204 -1.59 10.66 1.00
CA GLY A 204 -2.42 11.01 -0.13
C GLY A 204 -3.68 11.77 0.30
N LEU A 205 -4.34 12.42 -0.67
CA LEU A 205 -5.58 13.17 -0.45
C LEU A 205 -6.70 12.25 0.04
N TYR A 206 -7.21 12.51 1.24
CA TYR A 206 -8.21 11.66 1.90
C TYR A 206 -7.82 10.17 1.99
N ASP A 207 -6.53 9.82 1.86
CA ASP A 207 -6.09 8.44 1.88
C ASP A 207 -4.98 8.18 2.91
N PRO A 208 -5.34 7.74 4.13
CA PRO A 208 -4.37 7.41 5.19
C PRO A 208 -3.66 6.07 4.95
N THR A 209 -3.88 5.42 3.81
CA THR A 209 -3.22 4.18 3.41
C THR A 209 -2.15 4.39 2.32
N TYR A 210 -1.96 5.63 1.88
CA TYR A 210 -0.98 6.02 0.89
C TYR A 210 -0.07 7.13 1.44
N PHE A 211 1.20 6.82 1.62
CA PHE A 211 2.26 7.77 1.97
C PHE A 211 3.31 7.73 0.86
N PRO A 212 3.26 8.68 -0.07
CA PRO A 212 4.22 8.74 -1.19
C PRO A 212 5.63 9.03 -0.66
N ASP A 213 6.63 8.32 -1.23
CA ASP A 213 8.07 8.50 -0.92
C ASP A 213 8.64 9.71 -1.65
#